data_c9ca4755b4e8aeec6d1ba479b60e01cb
#
_entry.id   c9ca4755b4e8aeec6d1ba479b60e01cb
#
_cell.length_a   1.000
_cell.length_b   1.000
_cell.length_c   1.000
_cell.angle_alpha   90.00
_cell.angle_beta   90.00
_cell.angle_gamma   90.00
#
_symmetry.space_group_name_H-M   'P 1'
#
loop_
_entity.id
_entity.type
_entity.pdbx_description
1 polymer ?
#
loop_
_entity_poly.entity_id
_entity_poly.type
_entity_poly.pdbx_seq_one_letter_code
_entity_poly.pdbx_strand_id
1 'polypeptide(L)'
;MTMTRRDFLCGAAAFGLGGWRLFAAPSGWKHGGTPNLVFGVVSDTHLRTANKGNGIGANWPDKYFAAALEYFKAQGVDAVVHCGDMAHRGQTREMEFHARAWRKVFGKSGGPVKLFVTGNHDANGATYGDFVEKRYPDPAERAKHVLAADMAGNWERIWGEKYEPVWHKEVKGYHFFGRNWGVDEGNFAKFLHEQNATLNLAEGIKPFFLLSHARSHKAIYKTAGKMRNSVSFFGHWHHSAANWNKIYFWGCPNIHVPCCEPRGGNGLAGEGQISKATLEGREACGKSRQGYVVRVYDDMLTIERREFGAGGSLGADWVMPLGKYDPHPFSKDELKKVIGNPQFREGAKLIVEENFATSRLTPARASASRTAFVWGIRVRIPLADGNPDSRVYAYEVEVTGDEGTPKLYKAIYAAGCNMGIGHEPNGGVTTLEIPKSELPPGKTLTFAVRPLTSLGTFGKPIATTFKT
;
A
#
# COMPACT_ATOMS: atom_id res chain seq x y z
N MET A 1 -22.65 -19.49 5.40
CA MET A 1 -22.40 -20.21 6.66
C MET A 1 -21.78 -19.20 7.61
N THR A 2 -22.50 -18.79 8.64
CA THR A 2 -22.01 -17.79 9.61
C THR A 2 -21.15 -18.54 10.62
N MET A 3 -19.85 -18.38 10.52
CA MET A 3 -18.91 -18.93 11.49
C MET A 3 -19.08 -18.19 12.83
N THR A 4 -19.26 -18.89 13.93
CA THR A 4 -19.42 -18.26 15.22
C THR A 4 -18.07 -17.77 15.75
N ARG A 5 -18.09 -16.81 16.70
CA ARG A 5 -16.89 -16.36 17.43
C ARG A 5 -16.09 -17.54 17.99
N ARG A 6 -16.81 -18.56 18.47
CA ARG A 6 -16.20 -19.76 19.05
C ARG A 6 -15.49 -20.59 18.00
N ASP A 7 -16.05 -20.72 16.79
CA ASP A 7 -15.44 -21.46 15.69
C ASP A 7 -14.18 -20.77 15.17
N PHE A 8 -14.20 -19.43 15.09
CA PHE A 8 -13.04 -18.63 14.72
C PHE A 8 -11.93 -18.71 15.78
N LEU A 9 -12.27 -18.53 17.05
CA LEU A 9 -11.31 -18.63 18.17
C LEU A 9 -10.82 -20.06 18.38
N CYS A 10 -11.64 -21.08 18.14
CA CYS A 10 -11.22 -22.49 18.16
C CYS A 10 -10.29 -22.81 17.00
N GLY A 11 -10.57 -22.30 15.79
CA GLY A 11 -9.63 -22.39 14.68
C GLY A 11 -8.32 -21.68 14.97
N ALA A 12 -8.39 -20.48 15.55
CA ALA A 12 -7.23 -19.74 16.02
C ALA A 12 -6.49 -20.42 17.17
N ALA A 13 -7.21 -21.01 18.13
CA ALA A 13 -6.63 -21.76 19.27
C ALA A 13 -5.95 -23.06 18.84
N ALA A 14 -6.45 -23.75 17.81
CA ALA A 14 -5.82 -24.96 17.25
C ALA A 14 -4.41 -24.68 16.69
N PHE A 15 -4.08 -23.42 16.41
CA PHE A 15 -2.76 -23.00 15.95
C PHE A 15 -1.84 -22.44 17.06
N GLY A 16 -2.19 -22.62 18.34
CA GLY A 16 -1.35 -22.16 19.46
C GLY A 16 -1.29 -20.62 19.60
N LEU A 17 -2.39 -19.93 19.34
CA LEU A 17 -2.46 -18.50 19.18
C LEU A 17 -2.72 -17.76 20.49
N GLY A 18 -1.70 -17.62 21.31
CA GLY A 18 -1.66 -16.61 22.36
C GLY A 18 -0.87 -15.41 21.87
N GLY A 19 -1.53 -14.31 21.44
CA GLY A 19 -0.81 -13.07 21.15
C GLY A 19 -1.27 -12.28 19.92
N TRP A 20 -0.68 -11.11 19.75
CA TRP A 20 -0.92 -10.19 18.65
C TRP A 20 -0.47 -10.75 17.30
N ARG A 21 -1.33 -11.45 16.61
CA ARG A 21 -1.07 -11.99 15.29
C ARG A 21 -2.03 -11.37 14.29
N LEU A 22 -1.51 -10.91 13.17
CA LEU A 22 -2.30 -10.45 12.06
C LEU A 22 -2.60 -11.65 11.15
N PHE A 23 -3.87 -11.88 10.87
CA PHE A 23 -4.34 -12.95 9.98
C PHE A 23 -5.17 -12.38 8.85
N ALA A 24 -5.30 -13.18 7.78
CA ALA A 24 -6.41 -13.01 6.88
C ALA A 24 -7.66 -13.64 7.49
N ALA A 25 -8.77 -12.92 7.50
CA ALA A 25 -10.05 -13.50 7.85
C ALA A 25 -10.44 -14.55 6.80
N PRO A 26 -11.12 -15.64 7.17
CA PRO A 26 -11.71 -16.54 6.18
C PRO A 26 -12.57 -15.78 5.19
N SER A 27 -12.56 -16.21 3.92
CA SER A 27 -13.33 -15.55 2.86
C SER A 27 -14.80 -15.37 3.26
N GLY A 28 -15.29 -14.14 3.15
CA GLY A 28 -16.67 -13.78 3.52
C GLY A 28 -16.95 -13.68 5.02
N TRP A 29 -15.94 -13.86 5.88
CA TRP A 29 -16.10 -13.68 7.31
C TRP A 29 -16.28 -12.19 7.66
N LYS A 30 -17.18 -11.93 8.61
CA LYS A 30 -17.36 -10.62 9.24
C LYS A 30 -17.52 -10.81 10.73
N HIS A 31 -17.00 -9.88 11.51
CA HIS A 31 -17.27 -9.85 12.94
C HIS A 31 -18.77 -9.64 13.19
N GLY A 32 -19.36 -10.45 14.08
CA GLY A 32 -20.81 -10.38 14.36
C GLY A 32 -21.22 -9.22 15.26
N GLY A 33 -20.27 -8.50 15.85
CA GLY A 33 -20.54 -7.37 16.74
C GLY A 33 -20.47 -6.01 16.05
N THR A 34 -20.92 -4.97 16.74
CA THR A 34 -20.75 -3.57 16.31
C THR A 34 -19.35 -3.09 16.70
N PRO A 35 -18.60 -2.46 15.79
CA PRO A 35 -17.30 -1.88 16.14
C PRO A 35 -17.45 -0.68 17.08
N ASN A 36 -16.57 -0.57 18.05
CA ASN A 36 -16.50 0.57 18.95
C ASN A 36 -15.95 1.82 18.28
N LEU A 37 -15.04 1.61 17.30
CA LEU A 37 -14.40 2.65 16.52
C LEU A 37 -14.25 2.19 15.08
N VAL A 38 -14.55 3.08 14.13
CA VAL A 38 -14.30 2.88 12.71
C VAL A 38 -13.51 4.05 12.17
N PHE A 39 -12.41 3.80 11.46
CA PHE A 39 -11.67 4.88 10.82
C PHE A 39 -11.12 4.48 9.45
N GLY A 40 -11.11 5.45 8.53
CA GLY A 40 -10.50 5.31 7.22
C GLY A 40 -9.01 5.65 7.28
N VAL A 41 -8.18 5.00 6.45
CA VAL A 41 -6.74 5.24 6.39
C VAL A 41 -6.29 5.35 4.93
N VAL A 42 -5.66 6.47 4.60
CA VAL A 42 -5.02 6.72 3.29
C VAL A 42 -3.65 7.38 3.48
N SER A 43 -2.85 7.38 2.43
CA SER A 43 -1.54 8.02 2.37
C SER A 43 -1.18 8.41 0.95
N ASP A 44 -0.17 9.25 0.80
CA ASP A 44 0.51 9.48 -0.48
C ASP A 44 -0.47 9.80 -1.62
N THR A 45 -1.35 10.77 -1.39
CA THR A 45 -2.32 11.24 -2.38
C THR A 45 -1.69 12.12 -3.44
N HIS A 46 -0.60 12.83 -3.11
CA HIS A 46 0.21 13.65 -4.02
C HIS A 46 -0.62 14.53 -4.96
N LEU A 47 -1.58 15.26 -4.44
CA LEU A 47 -2.38 16.16 -5.26
C LEU A 47 -1.49 17.17 -5.99
N ARG A 48 -1.79 17.39 -7.27
CA ARG A 48 -0.99 18.24 -8.16
C ARG A 48 -1.81 19.38 -8.70
N THR A 49 -1.21 20.54 -8.74
CA THR A 49 -1.70 21.63 -9.58
C THR A 49 -1.20 21.45 -10.99
N ALA A 50 -2.08 21.59 -11.98
CA ALA A 50 -1.67 21.57 -13.38
C ALA A 50 -0.65 22.67 -13.67
N ASN A 51 0.53 22.31 -14.17
CA ASN A 51 1.37 23.26 -14.88
C ASN A 51 0.68 23.58 -16.22
N LYS A 52 0.53 24.86 -16.54
CA LYS A 52 0.12 25.31 -17.90
C LYS A 52 1.11 24.72 -18.91
N GLY A 53 0.80 23.63 -19.52
CA GLY A 53 1.64 23.00 -20.53
C GLY A 53 1.54 21.47 -20.61
N ASN A 54 1.22 20.79 -19.54
CA ASN A 54 1.17 19.33 -19.53
C ASN A 54 -0.24 18.72 -19.56
N GLY A 55 -1.27 19.51 -19.87
CA GLY A 55 -2.61 19.00 -20.14
C GLY A 55 -3.31 18.22 -19.02
N ILE A 56 -2.71 18.12 -17.86
CA ILE A 56 -3.31 17.45 -16.70
C ILE A 56 -4.23 18.48 -16.05
N GLY A 57 -5.50 18.42 -16.46
CA GLY A 57 -6.53 19.33 -15.99
C GLY A 57 -6.69 19.27 -14.47
N ALA A 58 -7.19 20.36 -13.92
CA ALA A 58 -7.45 20.58 -12.50
C ALA A 58 -8.37 19.55 -11.81
N ASN A 59 -8.86 18.55 -12.53
CA ASN A 59 -9.86 17.59 -12.09
C ASN A 59 -9.30 16.21 -11.75
N TRP A 60 -8.02 15.96 -11.97
CA TRP A 60 -7.51 14.58 -11.88
C TRP A 60 -7.24 14.08 -10.47
N PRO A 61 -6.62 14.84 -9.58
CA PRO A 61 -6.29 14.35 -8.25
C PRO A 61 -7.47 14.30 -7.28
N ASP A 62 -8.40 15.26 -7.37
CA ASP A 62 -9.55 15.37 -6.46
C ASP A 62 -10.47 14.15 -6.51
N LYS A 63 -10.59 13.55 -7.70
CA LYS A 63 -11.54 12.45 -7.95
C LYS A 63 -11.27 11.22 -7.09
N TYR A 64 -10.00 10.89 -6.87
CA TYR A 64 -9.63 9.63 -6.21
C TYR A 64 -9.59 9.74 -4.70
N PHE A 65 -9.08 10.85 -4.19
CA PHE A 65 -9.20 11.14 -2.77
C PHE A 65 -10.68 11.30 -2.38
N ALA A 66 -11.46 12.00 -3.21
CA ALA A 66 -12.89 12.10 -3.01
C ALA A 66 -13.58 10.73 -3.01
N ALA A 67 -13.20 9.80 -3.90
CA ALA A 67 -13.75 8.44 -3.91
C ALA A 67 -13.43 7.68 -2.60
N ALA A 68 -12.23 7.84 -2.06
CA ALA A 68 -11.90 7.28 -0.75
C ALA A 68 -12.76 7.90 0.37
N LEU A 69 -12.91 9.22 0.38
CA LEU A 69 -13.73 9.92 1.38
C LEU A 69 -15.21 9.54 1.29
N GLU A 70 -15.77 9.41 0.08
CA GLU A 70 -17.16 8.95 -0.13
C GLU A 70 -17.34 7.52 0.39
N TYR A 71 -16.38 6.64 0.14
CA TYR A 71 -16.39 5.30 0.70
C TYR A 71 -16.34 5.32 2.23
N PHE A 72 -15.47 6.12 2.83
CA PHE A 72 -15.37 6.28 4.28
C PHE A 72 -16.67 6.82 4.88
N LYS A 73 -17.29 7.79 4.21
CA LYS A 73 -18.60 8.31 4.61
C LYS A 73 -19.67 7.21 4.60
N ALA A 74 -19.70 6.38 3.55
CA ALA A 74 -20.62 5.25 3.45
C ALA A 74 -20.36 4.17 4.52
N GLN A 75 -19.14 4.06 5.03
CA GLN A 75 -18.77 3.18 6.14
C GLN A 75 -19.06 3.79 7.52
N GLY A 76 -19.48 5.06 7.60
CA GLY A 76 -19.77 5.74 8.85
C GLY A 76 -18.53 5.92 9.74
N VAL A 77 -17.36 6.26 9.14
CA VAL A 77 -16.13 6.38 9.91
C VAL A 77 -16.17 7.52 10.93
N ASP A 78 -15.63 7.28 12.10
CA ASP A 78 -15.50 8.25 13.19
C ASP A 78 -14.30 9.19 12.99
N ALA A 79 -13.28 8.71 12.27
CA ALA A 79 -12.07 9.46 11.94
C ALA A 79 -11.52 9.06 10.57
N VAL A 80 -10.70 9.94 10.00
CA VAL A 80 -9.89 9.65 8.82
C VAL A 80 -8.43 9.95 9.12
N VAL A 81 -7.59 8.95 8.90
CA VAL A 81 -6.13 9.04 8.98
C VAL A 81 -5.57 9.35 7.59
N HIS A 82 -4.65 10.30 7.52
CA HIS A 82 -3.80 10.51 6.36
C HIS A 82 -2.33 10.48 6.79
N CYS A 83 -1.58 9.49 6.27
CA CYS A 83 -0.19 9.28 6.65
C CYS A 83 0.82 10.10 5.82
N GLY A 84 0.45 11.34 5.43
CA GLY A 84 1.36 12.30 4.79
C GLY A 84 1.42 12.24 3.26
N ASP A 85 2.21 13.14 2.69
CA ASP A 85 2.32 13.39 1.25
C ASP A 85 0.95 13.69 0.60
N MET A 86 0.25 14.64 1.20
CA MET A 86 -0.99 15.18 0.66
C MET A 86 -0.70 16.01 -0.58
N ALA A 87 0.23 16.95 -0.50
CA ALA A 87 0.71 17.75 -1.62
C ALA A 87 1.83 17.05 -2.38
N HIS A 88 1.90 17.26 -3.70
CA HIS A 88 2.99 16.68 -4.50
C HIS A 88 4.26 17.53 -4.50
N ARG A 89 4.12 18.84 -4.44
CA ARG A 89 5.22 19.82 -4.48
C ARG A 89 5.21 20.79 -3.29
N GLY A 90 4.49 20.46 -2.23
CA GLY A 90 4.39 21.29 -1.04
C GLY A 90 3.76 22.67 -1.30
N GLN A 91 2.88 22.79 -2.30
CA GLN A 91 2.17 24.02 -2.58
C GLN A 91 0.91 24.13 -1.72
N THR A 92 0.62 25.31 -1.18
CA THR A 92 -0.61 25.57 -0.42
C THR A 92 -1.85 25.21 -1.21
N ARG A 93 -1.87 25.52 -2.50
CA ARG A 93 -2.95 25.21 -3.42
C ARG A 93 -3.22 23.70 -3.53
N GLU A 94 -2.19 22.86 -3.46
CA GLU A 94 -2.35 21.39 -3.48
C GLU A 94 -3.06 20.92 -2.20
N MET A 95 -2.69 21.46 -1.06
CA MET A 95 -3.35 21.18 0.22
C MET A 95 -4.80 21.74 0.25
N GLU A 96 -5.03 22.89 -0.34
CA GLU A 96 -6.37 23.47 -0.48
C GLU A 96 -7.31 22.59 -1.32
N PHE A 97 -6.79 21.87 -2.32
CA PHE A 97 -7.57 20.88 -3.06
C PHE A 97 -7.99 19.71 -2.18
N HIS A 98 -7.09 19.25 -1.32
CA HIS A 98 -7.41 18.25 -0.31
C HIS A 98 -8.57 18.71 0.58
N ALA A 99 -8.44 19.91 1.13
CA ALA A 99 -9.46 20.47 2.01
C ALA A 99 -10.81 20.71 1.29
N ARG A 100 -10.77 21.01 -0.01
CA ARG A 100 -12.00 21.10 -0.82
C ARG A 100 -12.66 19.74 -1.00
N ALA A 101 -11.91 18.70 -1.33
CA ALA A 101 -12.44 17.35 -1.45
C ALA A 101 -13.08 16.90 -0.12
N TRP A 102 -12.42 17.17 0.99
CA TRP A 102 -12.96 16.94 2.32
C TRP A 102 -14.29 17.65 2.55
N ARG A 103 -14.30 18.97 2.33
CA ARG A 103 -15.52 19.78 2.53
C ARG A 103 -16.67 19.40 1.60
N LYS A 104 -16.36 18.93 0.39
CA LYS A 104 -17.37 18.44 -0.54
C LYS A 104 -18.08 17.19 -0.02
N VAL A 105 -17.35 16.28 0.62
CA VAL A 105 -17.88 15.00 1.10
C VAL A 105 -18.50 15.12 2.48
N PHE A 106 -17.82 15.74 3.42
CA PHE A 106 -18.24 15.81 4.83
C PHE A 106 -18.86 17.14 5.25
N GLY A 107 -18.84 18.14 4.38
CA GLY A 107 -19.29 19.49 4.73
C GLY A 107 -18.18 20.33 5.38
N LYS A 108 -18.57 21.53 5.82
CA LYS A 108 -17.64 22.47 6.49
C LYS A 108 -17.43 22.13 7.97
N SER A 109 -18.41 21.49 8.59
CA SER A 109 -18.40 21.12 10.00
C SER A 109 -19.11 19.76 10.17
N GLY A 110 -18.85 19.06 11.28
CA GLY A 110 -19.57 17.84 11.66
C GLY A 110 -19.10 16.56 10.94
N GLY A 111 -18.01 16.57 10.22
CA GLY A 111 -17.40 15.37 9.63
C GLY A 111 -16.58 14.55 10.64
N PRO A 112 -16.01 13.42 10.22
CA PRO A 112 -15.12 12.61 11.05
C PRO A 112 -13.90 13.41 11.51
N VAL A 113 -13.27 12.94 12.60
CA VAL A 113 -12.06 13.59 13.12
C VAL A 113 -10.92 13.45 12.11
N LYS A 114 -10.22 14.55 11.81
CA LYS A 114 -9.03 14.55 10.96
C LYS A 114 -7.81 14.14 11.78
N LEU A 115 -7.17 13.04 11.39
CA LEU A 115 -5.97 12.48 12.02
C LEU A 115 -4.83 12.50 10.98
N PHE A 116 -4.39 13.71 10.63
CA PHE A 116 -3.47 13.93 9.52
C PHE A 116 -2.06 14.20 10.02
N VAL A 117 -1.08 13.60 9.34
CA VAL A 117 0.34 13.95 9.48
C VAL A 117 0.86 14.44 8.14
N THR A 118 1.90 15.27 8.16
CA THR A 118 2.60 15.72 6.95
C THR A 118 3.67 14.72 6.53
N GLY A 119 3.94 14.66 5.22
CA GLY A 119 5.03 13.90 4.63
C GLY A 119 6.15 14.81 4.10
N ASN A 120 7.17 14.18 3.47
CA ASN A 120 8.30 14.91 2.93
C ASN A 120 7.92 15.80 1.74
N HIS A 121 6.95 15.44 0.94
CA HIS A 121 6.45 16.27 -0.15
C HIS A 121 5.68 17.49 0.38
N ASP A 122 5.00 17.37 1.50
CA ASP A 122 4.33 18.51 2.15
C ASP A 122 5.36 19.49 2.73
N ALA A 123 6.39 18.98 3.42
CA ALA A 123 7.36 19.79 4.15
C ALA A 123 8.56 20.24 3.29
N ASN A 124 9.00 19.39 2.35
CA ASN A 124 10.20 19.63 1.54
C ASN A 124 9.88 19.81 0.05
N GLY A 125 8.61 19.89 -0.31
CA GLY A 125 8.18 19.90 -1.71
C GLY A 125 8.78 21.03 -2.55
N ALA A 126 9.19 22.13 -1.90
CA ALA A 126 9.92 23.21 -2.54
C ALA A 126 11.29 22.77 -3.09
N THR A 127 11.92 21.74 -2.49
CA THR A 127 13.22 21.20 -2.95
C THR A 127 13.08 20.27 -4.16
N TYR A 128 11.87 19.83 -4.48
CA TYR A 128 11.62 19.00 -5.67
C TYR A 128 11.52 19.80 -6.97
N GLY A 129 11.98 20.99 -6.98
CA GLY A 129 12.17 21.78 -8.18
C GLY A 129 12.56 23.22 -7.91
N ASP A 130 13.57 23.69 -8.60
CA ASP A 130 13.95 25.09 -8.77
C ASP A 130 12.77 26.03 -9.10
N PHE A 131 11.60 25.43 -9.24
CA PHE A 131 10.42 26.06 -9.77
C PHE A 131 9.78 27.04 -8.79
N VAL A 132 9.78 26.74 -7.49
CA VAL A 132 9.07 27.55 -6.50
C VAL A 132 9.85 28.80 -6.19
N GLU A 133 11.18 28.69 -6.02
CA GLU A 133 12.03 29.86 -5.74
C GLU A 133 12.11 30.80 -6.93
N LYS A 134 12.20 30.25 -8.14
CA LYS A 134 12.16 31.04 -9.37
C LYS A 134 10.80 31.70 -9.61
N ARG A 135 9.72 31.03 -9.22
CA ARG A 135 8.36 31.54 -9.41
C ARG A 135 7.93 32.55 -8.36
N TYR A 136 8.41 32.37 -7.15
CA TYR A 136 8.09 33.22 -5.98
C TYR A 136 9.39 33.65 -5.30
N PRO A 137 10.15 34.58 -5.90
CA PRO A 137 11.41 35.06 -5.35
C PRO A 137 11.21 35.84 -4.06
N ASP A 138 10.09 36.56 -3.93
CA ASP A 138 9.73 37.26 -2.72
C ASP A 138 9.33 36.30 -1.59
N PRO A 139 9.99 36.36 -0.41
CA PRO A 139 9.66 35.48 0.73
C PRO A 139 8.21 35.61 1.22
N ALA A 140 7.61 36.80 1.20
CA ALA A 140 6.24 37.03 1.64
C ALA A 140 5.22 36.39 0.67
N GLU A 141 5.46 36.47 -0.63
CA GLU A 141 4.67 35.76 -1.62
C GLU A 141 4.91 34.27 -1.54
N ARG A 142 6.15 33.81 -1.31
CA ARG A 142 6.49 32.41 -1.13
C ARG A 142 5.72 31.78 0.04
N ALA A 143 5.60 32.50 1.16
CA ALA A 143 4.85 32.03 2.33
C ALA A 143 3.37 31.75 2.02
N LYS A 144 2.78 32.46 1.06
CA LYS A 144 1.39 32.22 0.64
C LYS A 144 1.22 30.98 -0.25
N HIS A 145 2.29 30.57 -0.95
CA HIS A 145 2.23 29.55 -2.00
C HIS A 145 2.97 28.26 -1.64
N VAL A 146 3.83 28.27 -0.62
CA VAL A 146 4.66 27.15 -0.18
C VAL A 146 4.29 26.77 1.24
N LEU A 147 3.85 25.54 1.44
CA LEU A 147 3.42 25.05 2.75
C LEU A 147 4.51 25.23 3.82
N ALA A 148 5.73 24.80 3.51
CA ALA A 148 6.85 24.80 4.46
C ALA A 148 7.34 26.19 4.83
N ALA A 149 7.04 27.23 4.05
CA ALA A 149 7.44 28.59 4.37
C ALA A 149 6.69 29.18 5.58
N ASP A 150 5.46 28.72 5.80
CA ASP A 150 4.65 28.95 6.99
C ASP A 150 3.71 27.76 7.20
N MET A 151 4.25 26.64 7.64
CA MET A 151 3.47 25.40 7.79
C MET A 151 2.31 25.58 8.77
N ALA A 152 2.55 26.25 9.89
CA ALA A 152 1.53 26.41 10.93
C ALA A 152 0.38 27.30 10.46
N GLY A 153 0.68 28.48 9.93
CA GLY A 153 -0.34 29.41 9.44
C GLY A 153 -1.10 28.85 8.23
N ASN A 154 -0.40 28.20 7.29
CA ASN A 154 -1.04 27.55 6.15
C ASN A 154 -1.94 26.40 6.57
N TRP A 155 -1.50 25.57 7.53
CA TRP A 155 -2.30 24.47 8.05
C TRP A 155 -3.60 24.97 8.71
N GLU A 156 -3.47 25.94 9.61
CA GLU A 156 -4.62 26.52 10.31
C GLU A 156 -5.60 27.18 9.34
N ARG A 157 -5.11 27.95 8.39
CA ARG A 157 -5.91 28.58 7.34
C ARG A 157 -6.67 27.57 6.48
N ILE A 158 -6.03 26.47 6.12
CA ILE A 158 -6.59 25.48 5.18
C ILE A 158 -7.51 24.50 5.89
N TRP A 159 -7.11 23.98 7.05
CA TRP A 159 -7.80 22.93 7.78
C TRP A 159 -8.67 23.42 8.94
N GLY A 160 -8.45 24.65 9.40
CA GLY A 160 -9.12 25.20 10.57
C GLY A 160 -8.68 24.56 11.89
N GLU A 161 -7.49 23.98 11.93
CA GLU A 161 -6.91 23.31 13.09
C GLU A 161 -5.48 23.79 13.31
N LYS A 162 -5.05 23.87 14.57
CA LYS A 162 -3.67 24.21 14.92
C LYS A 162 -2.72 23.12 14.40
N TYR A 163 -1.60 23.55 13.82
CA TYR A 163 -0.50 22.65 13.47
C TYR A 163 0.36 22.36 14.69
N GLU A 164 0.57 21.10 14.97
CA GLU A 164 1.47 20.66 16.04
C GLU A 164 2.47 19.65 15.48
N PRO A 165 3.79 19.84 15.70
CA PRO A 165 4.82 18.93 15.18
C PRO A 165 4.63 17.47 15.62
N VAL A 166 4.21 17.28 16.87
CA VAL A 166 3.67 16.05 17.42
C VAL A 166 2.33 16.35 18.08
N TRP A 167 1.39 15.44 17.95
CA TRP A 167 0.06 15.68 18.48
C TRP A 167 -0.57 14.41 19.06
N HIS A 168 -1.49 14.61 19.98
CA HIS A 168 -2.37 13.60 20.52
C HIS A 168 -3.82 14.00 20.27
N LYS A 169 -4.62 13.07 19.75
CA LYS A 169 -6.06 13.21 19.63
C LYS A 169 -6.75 11.96 20.15
N GLU A 170 -7.91 12.14 20.76
CA GLU A 170 -8.77 11.07 21.23
C GLU A 170 -10.03 10.99 20.37
N VAL A 171 -10.43 9.78 19.99
CA VAL A 171 -11.67 9.50 19.27
C VAL A 171 -12.37 8.34 19.94
N LYS A 172 -13.55 8.57 20.52
CA LYS A 172 -14.33 7.55 21.24
C LYS A 172 -13.53 6.78 22.33
N GLY A 173 -12.63 7.46 23.02
CA GLY A 173 -11.80 6.85 24.04
C GLY A 173 -10.63 6.01 23.51
N TYR A 174 -10.27 6.19 22.25
CA TYR A 174 -9.06 5.62 21.62
C TYR A 174 -8.05 6.73 21.31
N HIS A 175 -6.78 6.49 21.59
CA HIS A 175 -5.73 7.47 21.49
C HIS A 175 -4.96 7.34 20.19
N PHE A 176 -4.74 8.46 19.52
CA PHE A 176 -3.97 8.59 18.29
C PHE A 176 -2.84 9.59 18.49
N PHE A 177 -1.63 9.20 18.12
CA PHE A 177 -0.44 10.03 18.23
C PHE A 177 0.19 10.22 16.86
N GLY A 178 0.32 11.47 16.44
CA GLY A 178 0.87 11.83 15.15
C GLY A 178 2.25 12.45 15.25
N ARG A 179 3.11 12.06 14.32
CA ARG A 179 4.42 12.68 14.10
C ARG A 179 4.49 13.28 12.70
N ASN A 180 4.53 14.58 12.60
CA ASN A 180 4.71 15.31 11.37
C ASN A 180 6.14 15.16 10.83
N TRP A 181 6.32 15.32 9.50
CA TRP A 181 7.63 15.24 8.87
C TRP A 181 8.59 16.29 9.44
N GLY A 182 9.87 15.92 9.55
CA GLY A 182 10.91 16.79 10.12
C GLY A 182 11.07 16.68 11.63
N VAL A 183 10.12 16.06 12.34
CA VAL A 183 10.28 15.80 13.78
C VAL A 183 11.22 14.63 14.00
N ASP A 184 12.22 14.84 14.84
CA ASP A 184 13.13 13.79 15.28
C ASP A 184 12.40 12.66 16.01
N GLU A 185 12.81 11.42 15.76
CA GLU A 185 12.18 10.24 16.35
C GLU A 185 12.37 10.14 17.87
N GLY A 186 13.48 10.64 18.39
CA GLY A 186 13.73 10.71 19.83
C GLY A 186 12.75 11.66 20.53
N ASN A 187 12.46 12.78 19.91
CA ASN A 187 11.46 13.74 20.42
C ASN A 187 10.06 13.13 20.43
N PHE A 188 9.71 12.36 19.38
CA PHE A 188 8.44 11.65 19.37
C PHE A 188 8.37 10.53 20.42
N ALA A 189 9.45 9.80 20.61
CA ALA A 189 9.53 8.78 21.65
C ALA A 189 9.40 9.36 23.07
N LYS A 190 10.04 10.52 23.31
CA LYS A 190 9.88 11.28 24.56
C LYS A 190 8.45 11.72 24.79
N PHE A 191 7.82 12.28 23.76
CA PHE A 191 6.41 12.68 23.81
C PHE A 191 5.50 11.49 24.14
N LEU A 192 5.67 10.34 23.49
CA LEU A 192 4.90 9.13 23.79
C LEU A 192 5.11 8.66 25.23
N HIS A 193 6.32 8.76 25.74
CA HIS A 193 6.62 8.39 27.13
C HIS A 193 5.90 9.31 28.13
N GLU A 194 5.90 10.60 27.87
CA GLU A 194 5.18 11.61 28.67
C GLU A 194 3.66 11.36 28.64
N GLN A 195 3.10 11.07 27.45
CA GLN A 195 1.69 10.72 27.31
C GLN A 195 1.34 9.42 28.05
N ASN A 196 2.21 8.40 28.00
CA ASN A 196 1.98 7.16 28.73
C ASN A 196 1.91 7.38 30.23
N ALA A 197 2.73 8.27 30.79
CA ALA A 197 2.69 8.61 32.23
C ALA A 197 1.33 9.18 32.68
N THR A 198 0.62 9.85 31.77
CA THR A 198 -0.69 10.45 32.07
C THR A 198 -1.85 9.51 31.71
N LEU A 199 -1.75 8.80 30.58
CA LEU A 199 -2.85 8.01 30.02
C LEU A 199 -2.77 6.52 30.36
N ASN A 200 -1.68 6.09 30.99
CA ASN A 200 -1.43 4.68 31.36
C ASN A 200 -1.59 3.70 30.18
N LEU A 201 -1.06 4.06 29.02
CA LEU A 201 -1.21 3.30 27.77
C LEU A 201 -0.60 1.89 27.86
N ALA A 202 0.48 1.75 28.65
CA ALA A 202 1.19 0.47 28.82
C ALA A 202 0.35 -0.60 29.52
N GLU A 203 -0.55 -0.21 30.40
CA GLU A 203 -1.42 -1.11 31.15
C GLU A 203 -2.80 -1.30 30.51
N GLY A 204 -3.12 -0.46 29.51
CA GLY A 204 -4.41 -0.48 28.82
C GLY A 204 -4.62 -1.73 27.97
N ILE A 205 -5.88 -2.17 27.86
CA ILE A 205 -6.30 -3.25 26.95
C ILE A 205 -6.64 -2.65 25.56
N LYS A 206 -7.12 -1.41 25.54
CA LYS A 206 -7.51 -0.74 24.29
C LYS A 206 -6.31 -0.47 23.41
N PRO A 207 -6.42 -0.69 22.10
CA PRO A 207 -5.36 -0.30 21.18
C PRO A 207 -5.23 1.21 21.11
N PHE A 208 -4.00 1.68 20.91
CA PHE A 208 -3.71 3.05 20.52
C PHE A 208 -2.88 3.08 19.25
N PHE A 209 -2.92 4.19 18.54
CA PHE A 209 -2.44 4.27 17.17
C PHE A 209 -1.34 5.31 17.00
N LEU A 210 -0.27 4.91 16.30
CA LEU A 210 0.87 5.75 15.97
C LEU A 210 0.81 6.07 14.47
N LEU A 211 0.89 7.35 14.14
CA LEU A 211 0.77 7.84 12.79
C LEU A 211 2.02 8.62 12.39
N SER A 212 2.62 8.24 11.27
CA SER A 212 3.77 8.97 10.71
C SER A 212 3.83 8.77 9.21
N HIS A 213 4.55 9.63 8.49
CA HIS A 213 4.71 9.44 7.05
C HIS A 213 5.75 8.37 6.75
N ALA A 214 6.98 8.54 7.22
CA ALA A 214 7.99 7.50 7.09
C ALA A 214 7.94 6.53 8.26
N ARG A 215 8.31 5.29 8.00
CA ARG A 215 8.45 4.26 9.00
C ARG A 215 9.32 4.77 10.16
N SER A 216 8.77 4.71 11.35
CA SER A 216 9.48 5.13 12.55
C SER A 216 10.64 4.21 12.89
N HIS A 217 11.69 4.78 13.45
CA HIS A 217 12.93 4.07 13.76
C HIS A 217 12.76 3.07 14.91
N LYS A 218 13.71 2.14 15.04
CA LYS A 218 13.72 1.10 16.10
C LYS A 218 13.56 1.66 17.52
N ALA A 219 13.98 2.91 17.77
CA ALA A 219 13.85 3.54 19.09
C ALA A 219 12.40 3.77 19.49
N ILE A 220 11.54 4.24 18.56
CA ILE A 220 10.11 4.42 18.82
C ILE A 220 9.45 3.07 19.06
N TYR A 221 9.79 2.08 18.24
CA TYR A 221 9.23 0.75 18.40
C TYR A 221 9.64 0.08 19.71
N LYS A 222 10.86 0.29 20.15
CA LYS A 222 11.29 -0.17 21.49
C LYS A 222 10.49 0.51 22.59
N THR A 223 10.12 1.76 22.45
CA THR A 223 9.30 2.49 23.40
C THR A 223 7.85 2.04 23.33
N ALA A 224 7.24 2.10 22.14
CA ALA A 224 5.85 1.68 21.91
C ALA A 224 5.64 0.18 22.10
N GLY A 225 6.63 -0.65 21.81
CA GLY A 225 6.57 -2.10 22.04
C GLY A 225 6.53 -2.51 23.53
N LYS A 226 6.89 -1.60 24.41
CA LYS A 226 6.67 -1.76 25.87
C LYS A 226 5.27 -1.32 26.29
N MET A 227 4.58 -0.56 25.43
CA MET A 227 3.21 -0.13 25.62
C MET A 227 2.31 -1.12 24.87
N ARG A 228 1.59 -1.92 25.63
CA ARG A 228 0.67 -2.93 25.08
C ARG A 228 -0.30 -2.28 24.09
N ASN A 229 -0.67 -3.03 23.05
CA ASN A 229 -1.72 -2.63 22.11
C ASN A 229 -1.41 -1.42 21.22
N SER A 230 -0.14 -1.07 20.96
CA SER A 230 0.19 -0.07 19.95
C SER A 230 0.13 -0.64 18.53
N VAL A 231 -0.44 0.13 17.61
CA VAL A 231 -0.48 -0.17 16.17
C VAL A 231 0.00 1.05 15.40
N SER A 232 0.96 0.88 14.51
CA SER A 232 1.52 1.98 13.72
C SER A 232 1.09 1.91 12.26
N PHE A 233 0.69 3.06 11.71
CA PHE A 233 0.43 3.26 10.28
C PHE A 233 1.44 4.26 9.71
N PHE A 234 1.99 3.94 8.52
CA PHE A 234 2.96 4.82 7.84
C PHE A 234 2.84 4.72 6.32
N GLY A 235 3.16 5.78 5.58
CA GLY A 235 3.11 5.88 4.12
C GLY A 235 4.48 5.78 3.44
N HIS A 236 4.77 6.74 2.55
CA HIS A 236 6.05 7.02 1.92
C HIS A 236 6.54 6.06 0.82
N TRP A 237 6.27 4.77 0.92
CA TRP A 237 6.88 3.78 0.02
C TRP A 237 6.02 3.37 -1.16
N HIS A 238 4.77 3.81 -1.22
CA HIS A 238 3.83 3.58 -2.33
C HIS A 238 3.61 2.10 -2.71
N HIS A 239 3.75 1.18 -1.76
CA HIS A 239 3.49 -0.24 -2.02
C HIS A 239 2.00 -0.56 -1.94
N SER A 240 1.62 -1.63 -2.63
CA SER A 240 0.25 -2.11 -2.61
C SER A 240 -0.15 -2.74 -1.27
N ALA A 241 -1.42 -2.56 -0.89
CA ALA A 241 -2.05 -3.31 0.20
C ALA A 241 -2.16 -4.82 -0.07
N ALA A 242 -1.98 -5.26 -1.31
CA ALA A 242 -1.86 -6.68 -1.63
C ALA A 242 -0.51 -7.28 -1.20
N ASN A 243 0.46 -6.45 -0.85
CA ASN A 243 1.80 -6.88 -0.48
C ASN A 243 1.94 -7.07 1.04
N TRP A 244 1.82 -8.31 1.50
CA TRP A 244 1.96 -8.68 2.90
C TRP A 244 3.36 -8.43 3.48
N ASN A 245 4.40 -8.31 2.66
CA ASN A 245 5.74 -7.99 3.13
C ASN A 245 5.88 -6.57 3.67
N LYS A 246 4.86 -5.75 3.51
CA LYS A 246 4.85 -4.36 3.97
C LYS A 246 4.21 -4.19 5.35
N ILE A 247 4.01 -5.30 6.04
CA ILE A 247 3.70 -5.33 7.46
C ILE A 247 4.95 -5.75 8.20
N TYR A 248 5.34 -4.95 9.18
CA TYR A 248 6.55 -5.16 9.97
C TYR A 248 6.19 -5.28 11.44
N PHE A 249 6.94 -6.10 12.16
CA PHE A 249 6.81 -6.23 13.61
C PHE A 249 8.13 -5.85 14.27
N TRP A 250 8.18 -4.66 14.84
CA TRP A 250 9.29 -4.17 15.64
C TRP A 250 8.77 -3.57 16.93
N GLY A 251 8.42 -4.44 17.86
CA GLY A 251 7.79 -4.08 19.11
C GLY A 251 6.29 -3.79 19.03
N CYS A 252 5.79 -3.39 17.86
CA CYS A 252 4.37 -3.29 17.56
C CYS A 252 4.13 -3.57 16.06
N PRO A 253 2.89 -3.88 15.66
CA PRO A 253 2.54 -3.96 14.26
C PRO A 253 2.73 -2.62 13.56
N ASN A 254 3.46 -2.64 12.46
CA ASN A 254 3.72 -1.50 11.61
C ASN A 254 3.17 -1.76 10.23
N ILE A 255 2.11 -1.09 9.90
CA ILE A 255 1.33 -1.32 8.70
C ILE A 255 1.62 -0.20 7.71
N HIS A 256 2.24 -0.57 6.60
CA HIS A 256 2.42 0.36 5.50
C HIS A 256 1.06 0.68 4.89
N VAL A 257 0.73 1.96 4.80
CA VAL A 257 -0.47 2.47 4.14
C VAL A 257 -0.18 2.61 2.64
N PRO A 258 -0.98 1.99 1.78
CA PRO A 258 -0.76 2.05 0.34
C PRO A 258 -0.99 3.45 -0.21
N CYS A 259 -0.44 3.68 -1.38
CA CYS A 259 -0.56 4.94 -2.09
C CYS A 259 -1.98 5.16 -2.64
N CYS A 260 -2.52 6.33 -2.42
CA CYS A 260 -3.76 6.80 -3.06
C CYS A 260 -3.48 7.59 -4.36
N GLU A 261 -2.23 7.66 -4.82
CA GLU A 261 -1.82 8.28 -6.07
C GLU A 261 -1.73 7.24 -7.20
N PRO A 262 -2.10 7.61 -8.46
CA PRO A 262 -2.04 6.70 -9.60
C PRO A 262 -0.64 6.37 -10.12
N ARG A 263 0.42 6.83 -9.49
CA ARG A 263 1.78 6.45 -9.87
C ARG A 263 2.13 5.13 -9.22
N GLY A 264 2.53 4.18 -10.04
CA GLY A 264 3.11 2.94 -9.56
C GLY A 264 4.22 3.24 -8.56
N GLY A 265 4.10 2.67 -7.39
CA GLY A 265 5.16 2.69 -6.40
C GLY A 265 6.46 2.18 -7.01
N ASN A 266 7.57 2.52 -6.43
CA ASN A 266 8.84 1.85 -6.75
C ASN A 266 8.60 0.37 -6.51
N GLY A 267 8.44 -0.38 -7.60
CA GLY A 267 8.09 -1.78 -7.55
C GLY A 267 8.98 -2.55 -6.60
N LEU A 268 8.72 -3.81 -6.40
CA LEU A 268 9.50 -4.75 -5.56
C LEU A 268 11.00 -4.84 -5.91
N ALA A 269 11.54 -3.87 -6.63
CA ALA A 269 12.96 -3.77 -6.93
C ALA A 269 13.77 -3.87 -5.63
N GLY A 270 14.39 -5.02 -5.41
CA GLY A 270 15.22 -5.30 -4.25
C GLY A 270 14.58 -6.19 -3.17
N GLU A 271 13.34 -6.60 -3.28
CA GLU A 271 12.77 -7.59 -2.37
C GLU A 271 13.07 -9.01 -2.84
N GLY A 272 14.24 -9.50 -2.55
CA GLY A 272 14.82 -10.81 -2.88
C GLY A 272 13.96 -12.07 -2.78
N GLN A 273 12.71 -11.99 -3.19
CA GLN A 273 11.74 -13.09 -3.16
C GLN A 273 11.71 -13.90 -4.45
N ILE A 274 12.22 -13.33 -5.54
CA ILE A 274 12.39 -14.02 -6.81
C ILE A 274 13.86 -14.35 -6.93
N SER A 275 14.21 -15.58 -6.64
CA SER A 275 15.58 -16.01 -6.36
C SER A 275 16.54 -15.93 -7.56
N LYS A 276 16.05 -15.78 -8.78
CA LYS A 276 16.89 -15.86 -10.00
C LYS A 276 16.54 -14.85 -11.10
N ALA A 277 15.42 -14.11 -10.98
CA ALA A 277 15.00 -13.16 -11.97
C ALA A 277 14.75 -11.79 -11.37
N THR A 278 15.10 -10.74 -12.11
CA THR A 278 14.65 -9.39 -11.80
C THR A 278 13.18 -9.30 -12.20
N LEU A 279 12.33 -8.82 -11.29
CA LEU A 279 10.91 -8.63 -11.55
C LEU A 279 10.72 -7.55 -12.62
N GLU A 280 10.18 -7.95 -13.76
CA GLU A 280 9.92 -7.04 -14.88
C GLU A 280 8.59 -6.30 -14.71
N GLY A 281 8.57 -5.11 -15.24
CA GLY A 281 7.42 -4.22 -15.14
C GLY A 281 7.39 -3.45 -13.83
N ARG A 282 6.54 -2.46 -13.81
CA ARG A 282 6.17 -1.77 -12.58
C ARG A 282 4.98 -2.50 -12.00
N GLU A 283 4.96 -2.63 -10.68
CA GLU A 283 3.73 -2.99 -10.00
C GLU A 283 2.60 -2.18 -10.63
N ALA A 284 1.61 -2.84 -11.24
CA ALA A 284 0.60 -2.19 -12.07
C ALA A 284 -0.39 -1.34 -11.26
N CYS A 285 0.13 -0.63 -10.27
CA CYS A 285 -0.64 0.26 -9.41
C CYS A 285 -0.92 1.63 -10.04
N GLY A 286 -0.49 1.88 -11.26
CA GLY A 286 -0.70 3.16 -11.93
C GLY A 286 -2.16 3.61 -12.09
N LYS A 287 -3.12 2.73 -11.86
CA LYS A 287 -4.56 3.05 -11.83
C LYS A 287 -5.22 2.73 -10.49
N SER A 288 -4.51 2.07 -9.60
CA SER A 288 -5.01 1.65 -8.30
C SER A 288 -4.91 2.77 -7.28
N ARG A 289 -5.91 2.90 -6.45
CA ARG A 289 -6.02 3.86 -5.36
C ARG A 289 -6.47 3.13 -4.14
N GLN A 290 -5.58 2.97 -3.22
CA GLN A 290 -5.78 2.03 -2.13
C GLN A 290 -5.76 2.71 -0.78
N GLY A 291 -6.38 2.06 0.18
CA GLY A 291 -6.39 2.44 1.57
C GLY A 291 -7.08 1.38 2.39
N TYR A 292 -7.34 1.72 3.64
CA TYR A 292 -7.92 0.80 4.62
C TYR A 292 -9.17 1.38 5.26
N VAL A 293 -10.05 0.48 5.72
CA VAL A 293 -11.02 0.78 6.77
C VAL A 293 -10.68 -0.11 7.96
N VAL A 294 -10.41 0.51 9.08
CA VAL A 294 -10.09 -0.18 10.33
C VAL A 294 -11.31 -0.15 11.23
N ARG A 295 -11.70 -1.32 11.73
CA ARG A 295 -12.78 -1.48 12.70
C ARG A 295 -12.21 -2.09 13.96
N VAL A 296 -12.44 -1.44 15.09
CA VAL A 296 -11.96 -1.88 16.40
C VAL A 296 -13.14 -2.39 17.22
N TYR A 297 -12.99 -3.61 17.71
CA TYR A 297 -13.95 -4.29 18.59
C TYR A 297 -13.31 -4.51 19.97
N ASP A 298 -14.03 -5.08 20.91
CA ASP A 298 -13.49 -5.36 22.25
C ASP A 298 -12.36 -6.39 22.25
N ASP A 299 -12.42 -7.33 21.32
CA ASP A 299 -11.54 -8.50 21.24
C ASP A 299 -10.59 -8.49 20.05
N MET A 300 -10.80 -7.62 19.06
CA MET A 300 -9.97 -7.56 17.87
C MET A 300 -10.07 -6.23 17.14
N LEU A 301 -9.17 -6.01 16.19
CA LEU A 301 -9.35 -5.06 15.11
C LEU A 301 -9.33 -5.77 13.76
N THR A 302 -10.07 -5.23 12.81
CA THR A 302 -10.08 -5.69 11.42
C THR A 302 -9.63 -4.57 10.50
N ILE A 303 -8.92 -4.92 9.42
CA ILE A 303 -8.42 -3.98 8.43
C ILE A 303 -8.91 -4.44 7.06
N GLU A 304 -9.93 -3.77 6.56
CA GLU A 304 -10.41 -3.93 5.20
C GLU A 304 -9.42 -3.27 4.24
N ARG A 305 -8.98 -4.01 3.23
CA ARG A 305 -8.08 -3.51 2.19
C ARG A 305 -8.90 -3.14 0.96
N ARG A 306 -8.92 -1.86 0.62
CA ARG A 306 -9.82 -1.34 -0.41
C ARG A 306 -9.08 -0.66 -1.55
N GLU A 307 -9.56 -0.89 -2.78
CA GLU A 307 -9.24 -0.13 -3.97
C GLU A 307 -10.40 0.83 -4.27
N PHE A 308 -10.12 2.13 -4.42
CA PHE A 308 -11.14 3.18 -4.56
C PHE A 308 -11.35 3.64 -6.01
N GLY A 309 -10.47 3.30 -6.94
CA GLY A 309 -10.55 3.74 -8.34
C GLY A 309 -11.62 3.00 -9.13
N ALA A 310 -11.41 1.71 -9.34
CA ALA A 310 -12.39 0.81 -9.95
C ALA A 310 -13.37 0.25 -8.91
N GLY A 311 -12.98 0.30 -7.64
CA GLY A 311 -13.69 -0.28 -6.51
C GLY A 311 -13.25 -1.71 -6.20
N GLY A 312 -13.72 -2.23 -5.07
CA GLY A 312 -13.52 -3.63 -4.71
C GLY A 312 -12.50 -3.86 -3.59
N SER A 313 -12.63 -5.03 -2.94
CA SER A 313 -11.68 -5.51 -1.95
C SER A 313 -10.40 -6.00 -2.62
N LEU A 314 -9.27 -5.84 -1.94
CA LEU A 314 -7.98 -6.38 -2.36
C LEU A 314 -7.72 -7.80 -1.80
N GLY A 315 -8.70 -8.40 -1.17
CA GLY A 315 -8.65 -9.71 -0.54
C GLY A 315 -9.38 -9.69 0.79
N ALA A 316 -9.22 -10.74 1.57
CA ALA A 316 -9.83 -10.83 2.89
C ALA A 316 -9.31 -9.75 3.84
N ASP A 317 -10.13 -9.35 4.80
CA ASP A 317 -9.73 -8.43 5.85
C ASP A 317 -8.57 -9.01 6.66
N TRP A 318 -7.64 -8.16 7.04
CA TRP A 318 -6.67 -8.53 8.05
C TRP A 318 -7.33 -8.45 9.43
N VAL A 319 -7.07 -9.44 10.25
CA VAL A 319 -7.62 -9.54 11.61
C VAL A 319 -6.48 -9.56 12.61
N MET A 320 -6.59 -8.74 13.63
CA MET A 320 -5.64 -8.67 14.72
C MET A 320 -6.40 -8.81 16.05
N PRO A 321 -6.30 -9.95 16.72
CA PRO A 321 -6.88 -10.11 18.05
C PRO A 321 -6.26 -9.13 19.05
N LEU A 322 -7.08 -8.56 19.92
CA LEU A 322 -6.68 -7.73 21.05
C LEU A 322 -6.65 -8.59 22.31
N GLY A 323 -5.71 -8.37 23.20
CA GLY A 323 -5.62 -9.14 24.43
C GLY A 323 -4.21 -9.29 24.96
N LYS A 324 -3.85 -10.46 25.47
CA LYS A 324 -2.53 -10.69 26.07
C LYS A 324 -1.42 -10.46 25.05
N TYR A 325 -0.48 -9.60 25.41
CA TYR A 325 0.75 -9.37 24.64
C TYR A 325 1.51 -10.70 24.46
N ASP A 326 1.79 -11.05 23.21
CA ASP A 326 2.72 -12.13 22.88
C ASP A 326 4.06 -11.47 22.48
N PRO A 327 5.13 -11.72 23.21
CA PRO A 327 6.44 -11.22 22.87
C PRO A 327 7.03 -11.88 21.59
N HIS A 328 6.39 -12.93 21.06
CA HIS A 328 6.85 -13.59 19.86
C HIS A 328 6.50 -12.75 18.64
N PRO A 329 7.50 -12.36 17.85
CA PRO A 329 7.26 -11.55 16.68
C PRO A 329 6.42 -12.33 15.66
N PHE A 330 5.62 -11.58 14.89
CA PHE A 330 4.93 -12.06 13.70
C PHE A 330 5.90 -12.86 12.81
N SER A 331 5.62 -14.12 12.63
CA SER A 331 6.39 -14.99 11.75
C SER A 331 5.79 -14.97 10.36
N LYS A 332 6.53 -14.43 9.38
CA LYS A 332 6.15 -14.53 7.96
C LYS A 332 6.02 -15.99 7.52
N ASP A 333 6.76 -16.89 8.12
CA ASP A 333 6.74 -18.31 7.78
C ASP A 333 5.45 -19.00 8.28
N GLU A 334 4.92 -18.59 9.41
CA GLU A 334 3.59 -19.04 9.85
C GLU A 334 2.49 -18.49 8.91
N LEU A 335 2.60 -17.21 8.53
CA LEU A 335 1.65 -16.62 7.59
C LEU A 335 1.70 -17.32 6.22
N LYS A 336 2.88 -17.70 5.70
CA LYS A 336 3.00 -18.50 4.47
C LYS A 336 2.25 -19.83 4.55
N LYS A 337 2.26 -20.48 5.71
CA LYS A 337 1.52 -21.76 5.90
C LYS A 337 0.01 -21.55 5.81
N VAL A 338 -0.51 -20.45 6.37
CA VAL A 338 -1.94 -20.11 6.34
C VAL A 338 -2.39 -19.70 4.94
N ILE A 339 -1.59 -18.88 4.27
CA ILE A 339 -1.88 -18.34 2.94
C ILE A 339 -1.89 -19.42 1.87
N GLY A 340 -1.05 -20.44 2.01
CA GLY A 340 -0.94 -21.52 1.04
C GLY A 340 -0.26 -21.08 -0.27
N ASN A 341 -0.34 -21.94 -1.27
CA ASN A 341 0.29 -21.76 -2.57
C ASN A 341 -0.78 -21.42 -3.62
N PRO A 342 -0.54 -20.41 -4.48
CA PRO A 342 -1.45 -20.11 -5.59
C PRO A 342 -1.39 -21.22 -6.63
N GLN A 343 -2.51 -21.47 -7.32
CA GLN A 343 -2.61 -22.55 -8.32
C GLN A 343 -3.24 -22.02 -9.60
N PHE A 344 -2.80 -22.53 -10.74
CA PHE A 344 -3.54 -22.37 -11.97
C PHE A 344 -4.81 -23.23 -11.92
N ARG A 345 -5.88 -22.73 -12.56
CA ARG A 345 -7.10 -23.53 -12.74
C ARG A 345 -6.80 -24.76 -13.59
N GLU A 346 -7.54 -25.81 -13.37
CA GLU A 346 -7.46 -27.01 -14.22
C GLU A 346 -7.70 -26.63 -15.69
N GLY A 347 -6.88 -27.17 -16.57
CA GLY A 347 -6.92 -26.86 -18.00
C GLY A 347 -6.32 -25.50 -18.42
N ALA A 348 -5.76 -24.73 -17.49
CA ALA A 348 -5.07 -23.48 -17.83
C ALA A 348 -3.87 -23.73 -18.76
N LYS A 349 -3.77 -22.96 -19.84
CA LYS A 349 -2.71 -23.08 -20.84
C LYS A 349 -2.01 -21.76 -21.06
N LEU A 350 -0.68 -21.81 -21.26
CA LEU A 350 0.10 -20.70 -21.77
C LEU A 350 -0.14 -20.56 -23.28
N ILE A 351 -0.25 -19.32 -23.75
CA ILE A 351 -0.31 -19.01 -25.17
C ILE A 351 0.96 -18.22 -25.50
N VAL A 352 1.74 -18.73 -26.47
CA VAL A 352 2.93 -18.05 -26.97
C VAL A 352 2.61 -17.52 -28.37
N GLU A 353 2.67 -16.20 -28.51
CA GLU A 353 2.41 -15.50 -29.78
C GLU A 353 3.76 -15.08 -30.38
N GLU A 354 3.99 -15.47 -31.64
CA GLU A 354 5.19 -15.13 -32.39
C GLU A 354 5.13 -13.73 -33.01
N ASN A 355 6.31 -13.26 -33.39
CA ASN A 355 6.47 -12.07 -34.24
C ASN A 355 5.72 -10.85 -33.74
N PHE A 356 5.77 -10.64 -32.44
CA PHE A 356 5.18 -9.49 -31.79
C PHE A 356 6.19 -8.32 -31.74
N ALA A 357 5.74 -7.12 -32.12
CA ALA A 357 6.55 -5.92 -31.94
C ALA A 357 6.48 -5.45 -30.48
N THR A 358 7.56 -5.68 -29.73
CA THR A 358 7.65 -5.24 -28.33
C THR A 358 8.19 -3.82 -28.27
N SER A 359 7.67 -3.01 -27.35
CA SER A 359 8.21 -1.69 -27.07
C SER A 359 9.25 -1.79 -25.97
N ARG A 360 10.52 -1.58 -26.28
CA ARG A 360 11.58 -1.48 -25.28
C ARG A 360 11.73 -0.04 -24.84
N LEU A 361 11.46 0.24 -23.58
CA LEU A 361 11.90 1.48 -22.97
C LEU A 361 13.41 1.40 -22.78
N THR A 362 14.18 1.98 -23.67
CA THR A 362 15.61 2.20 -23.42
C THR A 362 15.75 3.16 -22.24
N PRO A 363 16.55 2.85 -21.22
CA PRO A 363 16.85 3.78 -20.16
C PRO A 363 17.73 4.90 -20.74
N ALA A 364 17.12 5.92 -21.30
CA ALA A 364 17.81 7.14 -21.67
C ALA A 364 18.00 7.99 -20.43
N ARG A 365 19.22 8.24 -20.05
CA ARG A 365 19.59 9.36 -19.18
C ARG A 365 19.10 10.63 -19.87
N ALA A 366 18.20 11.35 -19.19
CA ALA A 366 17.67 12.67 -19.55
C ALA A 366 16.76 12.77 -20.80
N SER A 367 15.52 13.15 -20.56
CA SER A 367 14.59 13.96 -21.37
C SER A 367 13.98 13.44 -22.67
N ALA A 368 14.33 12.30 -23.22
CA ALA A 368 13.54 11.73 -24.32
C ALA A 368 13.63 10.19 -24.29
N SER A 369 12.59 9.53 -23.76
CA SER A 369 12.42 8.09 -23.94
C SER A 369 12.14 7.79 -25.40
N ARG A 370 13.11 7.29 -26.13
CA ARG A 370 12.88 6.71 -27.45
C ARG A 370 12.33 5.31 -27.26
N THR A 371 11.11 5.08 -27.67
CA THR A 371 10.54 3.74 -27.77
C THR A 371 11.15 3.07 -29.00
N ALA A 372 12.02 2.10 -28.79
CA ALA A 372 12.47 1.22 -29.86
C ALA A 372 11.53 0.02 -29.95
N PHE A 373 11.02 -0.27 -31.12
CA PHE A 373 10.29 -1.51 -31.39
C PHE A 373 11.27 -2.62 -31.68
N VAL A 374 11.17 -3.72 -30.98
CA VAL A 374 12.00 -4.94 -31.16
C VAL A 374 11.06 -6.10 -31.40
N TRP A 375 11.40 -6.96 -32.35
CA TRP A 375 10.66 -8.19 -32.55
C TRP A 375 10.88 -9.15 -31.39
N GLY A 376 9.81 -9.73 -30.90
CA GLY A 376 9.82 -10.65 -29.77
C GLY A 376 8.69 -11.66 -29.82
N ILE A 377 8.62 -12.43 -28.75
CA ILE A 377 7.47 -13.28 -28.46
C ILE A 377 6.66 -12.67 -27.31
N ARG A 378 5.39 -12.96 -27.32
CA ARG A 378 4.48 -12.61 -26.22
C ARG A 378 3.96 -13.90 -25.57
N VAL A 379 4.17 -14.03 -24.26
CA VAL A 379 3.63 -15.11 -23.46
C VAL A 379 2.43 -14.60 -22.70
N ARG A 380 1.25 -15.13 -23.00
CA ARG A 380 0.01 -14.84 -22.26
C ARG A 380 -0.18 -15.87 -21.17
N ILE A 381 -0.19 -15.39 -19.94
CA ILE A 381 -0.26 -16.21 -18.73
C ILE A 381 -1.69 -16.06 -18.19
N PRO A 382 -2.45 -17.15 -18.08
CA PRO A 382 -3.80 -17.10 -17.53
C PRO A 382 -3.79 -16.73 -16.05
N LEU A 383 -4.91 -16.21 -15.55
CA LEU A 383 -5.05 -15.92 -14.14
C LEU A 383 -4.92 -17.20 -13.33
N ALA A 384 -4.05 -17.20 -12.35
CA ALA A 384 -4.00 -18.25 -11.34
C ALA A 384 -4.83 -17.83 -10.13
N ASP A 385 -5.54 -18.79 -9.55
CA ASP A 385 -6.30 -18.56 -8.33
C ASP A 385 -5.36 -18.68 -7.14
N GLY A 386 -5.23 -17.58 -6.41
CA GLY A 386 -4.70 -17.60 -5.05
C GLY A 386 -5.79 -18.01 -4.08
N ASN A 387 -5.41 -18.40 -2.86
CA ASN A 387 -6.34 -18.37 -1.75
C ASN A 387 -6.95 -16.95 -1.71
N PRO A 388 -8.26 -16.76 -1.45
CA PRO A 388 -8.87 -15.44 -1.29
C PRO A 388 -8.11 -14.51 -0.36
N ASP A 389 -7.32 -15.08 0.54
CA ASP A 389 -6.50 -14.39 1.53
C ASP A 389 -5.16 -13.92 0.96
N SER A 390 -4.65 -14.57 -0.09
CA SER A 390 -3.41 -14.21 -0.76
C SER A 390 -3.53 -14.32 -2.27
N ARG A 391 -3.69 -13.19 -2.90
CA ARG A 391 -3.74 -13.11 -4.37
C ARG A 391 -2.40 -13.51 -4.99
N VAL A 392 -2.49 -14.00 -6.23
CA VAL A 392 -1.32 -14.10 -7.09
C VAL A 392 -0.74 -12.69 -7.28
N TYR A 393 0.51 -12.53 -6.91
CA TYR A 393 1.20 -11.26 -6.91
C TYR A 393 2.11 -11.09 -8.13
N ALA A 394 2.74 -12.20 -8.53
CA ALA A 394 3.60 -12.24 -9.70
C ALA A 394 3.65 -13.65 -10.31
N TYR A 395 4.26 -13.75 -11.47
CA TYR A 395 4.62 -14.99 -12.14
C TYR A 395 6.12 -15.05 -12.37
N GLU A 396 6.73 -16.20 -12.08
CA GLU A 396 8.09 -16.52 -12.50
C GLU A 396 8.03 -17.40 -13.73
N VAL A 397 8.85 -17.06 -14.72
CA VAL A 397 8.96 -17.75 -16.01
C VAL A 397 10.38 -18.29 -16.15
N GLU A 398 10.52 -19.60 -16.27
CA GLU A 398 11.75 -20.28 -16.62
C GLU A 398 11.67 -20.71 -18.08
N VAL A 399 12.67 -20.32 -18.86
CA VAL A 399 12.82 -20.75 -20.26
C VAL A 399 14.02 -21.67 -20.33
N THR A 400 13.79 -22.89 -20.80
CA THR A 400 14.83 -23.90 -20.96
C THR A 400 14.81 -24.46 -22.38
N GLY A 401 15.97 -24.83 -22.89
CA GLY A 401 16.10 -25.54 -24.15
C GLY A 401 16.81 -26.88 -23.97
N ASP A 402 17.28 -27.44 -25.08
CA ASP A 402 18.08 -28.66 -25.08
C ASP A 402 19.38 -28.48 -24.26
N GLU A 403 20.06 -29.59 -23.99
CA GLU A 403 21.33 -29.60 -23.26
C GLU A 403 22.32 -28.56 -23.79
N GLY A 404 22.92 -27.78 -22.89
CA GLY A 404 23.82 -26.67 -23.25
C GLY A 404 23.14 -25.35 -23.59
N THR A 405 21.81 -25.28 -23.66
CA THR A 405 21.09 -24.01 -23.83
C THR A 405 21.04 -23.24 -22.51
N PRO A 406 21.48 -21.98 -22.47
CA PRO A 406 21.40 -21.17 -21.27
C PRO A 406 19.95 -21.03 -20.80
N LYS A 407 19.72 -21.17 -19.50
CA LYS A 407 18.40 -20.93 -18.90
C LYS A 407 18.15 -19.43 -18.81
N LEU A 408 16.96 -19.00 -19.23
CA LEU A 408 16.49 -17.62 -19.03
C LEU A 408 15.44 -17.61 -17.92
N TYR A 409 15.61 -16.70 -16.97
CA TYR A 409 14.63 -16.49 -15.92
C TYR A 409 14.02 -15.07 -16.05
N LYS A 410 12.73 -15.01 -16.05
CA LYS A 410 11.95 -13.78 -16.06
C LYS A 410 10.94 -13.81 -14.93
N ALA A 411 10.56 -12.63 -14.46
CA ALA A 411 9.46 -12.50 -13.54
C ALA A 411 8.64 -11.26 -13.88
N ILE A 412 7.35 -11.35 -13.71
CA ILE A 412 6.41 -10.27 -14.02
C ILE A 412 5.29 -10.21 -12.98
N TYR A 413 4.86 -8.99 -12.63
CA TYR A 413 3.70 -8.81 -11.78
C TYR A 413 2.44 -9.35 -12.45
N ALA A 414 1.61 -10.05 -11.69
CA ALA A 414 0.30 -10.49 -12.16
C ALA A 414 -0.57 -9.29 -12.54
N ALA A 415 -1.23 -9.38 -13.69
CA ALA A 415 -2.16 -8.35 -14.12
C ALA A 415 -3.25 -8.16 -13.06
N GLY A 416 -3.43 -6.92 -12.62
CA GLY A 416 -4.44 -6.61 -11.63
C GLY A 416 -4.12 -7.02 -10.19
N CYS A 417 -2.88 -7.44 -9.86
CA CYS A 417 -2.51 -7.79 -8.47
C CYS A 417 -2.83 -6.66 -7.47
N ASN A 418 -2.91 -5.43 -7.94
CA ASN A 418 -3.20 -4.22 -7.18
C ASN A 418 -4.62 -3.68 -7.39
N MET A 419 -5.44 -4.33 -8.20
CA MET A 419 -6.82 -3.94 -8.45
C MET A 419 -7.77 -4.70 -7.52
N GLY A 420 -8.97 -4.15 -7.29
CA GLY A 420 -10.01 -4.88 -6.59
C GLY A 420 -10.33 -6.21 -7.28
N ILE A 421 -10.71 -7.22 -6.51
CA ILE A 421 -11.13 -8.52 -7.02
C ILE A 421 -12.30 -8.33 -7.99
N GLY A 422 -12.21 -8.94 -9.17
CA GLY A 422 -13.20 -8.80 -10.25
C GLY A 422 -12.98 -7.57 -11.15
N HIS A 423 -11.95 -6.76 -10.87
CA HIS A 423 -11.60 -5.60 -11.67
C HIS A 423 -10.23 -5.73 -12.34
N GLU A 424 -9.71 -6.94 -12.43
CA GLU A 424 -8.43 -7.24 -13.08
C GLU A 424 -8.49 -6.88 -14.59
N PRO A 425 -7.51 -6.13 -15.12
CA PRO A 425 -7.47 -5.82 -16.55
C PRO A 425 -7.35 -7.09 -17.37
N ASN A 426 -8.01 -7.11 -18.55
CA ASN A 426 -7.99 -8.23 -19.49
C ASN A 426 -8.37 -9.60 -18.87
N GLY A 427 -9.31 -9.61 -17.91
CA GLY A 427 -9.71 -10.84 -17.22
C GLY A 427 -8.59 -11.49 -16.41
N GLY A 428 -7.60 -10.70 -15.98
CA GLY A 428 -6.46 -11.17 -15.20
C GLY A 428 -5.34 -11.83 -16.01
N VAL A 429 -5.44 -11.87 -17.33
CA VAL A 429 -4.38 -12.40 -18.20
C VAL A 429 -3.15 -11.50 -18.13
N THR A 430 -2.05 -12.04 -17.65
CA THR A 430 -0.75 -11.35 -17.61
C THR A 430 0.00 -11.60 -18.91
N THR A 431 0.63 -10.56 -19.44
CA THR A 431 1.38 -10.64 -20.67
C THR A 431 2.85 -10.34 -20.42
N LEU A 432 3.72 -11.30 -20.72
CA LEU A 432 5.17 -11.13 -20.70
C LEU A 432 5.68 -11.05 -22.13
N GLU A 433 6.48 -10.05 -22.44
CA GLU A 433 7.11 -9.86 -23.74
C GLU A 433 8.62 -10.13 -23.62
N ILE A 434 9.13 -11.03 -24.46
CA ILE A 434 10.54 -11.41 -24.49
C ILE A 434 11.11 -11.08 -25.88
N PRO A 435 12.12 -10.19 -25.98
CA PRO A 435 12.80 -9.92 -27.25
C PRO A 435 13.41 -11.19 -27.86
N LYS A 436 13.29 -11.38 -29.16
CA LYS A 436 13.93 -12.54 -29.85
C LYS A 436 15.45 -12.60 -29.63
N SER A 437 16.10 -11.45 -29.45
CA SER A 437 17.54 -11.37 -29.14
C SER A 437 17.92 -11.99 -27.78
N GLU A 438 16.97 -12.22 -26.92
CA GLU A 438 17.22 -12.88 -25.60
C GLU A 438 17.00 -14.40 -25.67
N LEU A 439 16.53 -14.91 -26.81
CA LEU A 439 16.22 -16.31 -27.02
C LEU A 439 17.20 -16.92 -28.04
N PRO A 440 17.68 -18.14 -27.81
CA PRO A 440 18.55 -18.85 -28.77
C PRO A 440 17.75 -19.14 -30.06
N PRO A 441 18.26 -18.79 -31.25
CA PRO A 441 17.55 -18.99 -32.50
C PRO A 441 17.47 -20.46 -32.92
N GLY A 442 16.39 -20.87 -33.58
CA GLY A 442 16.21 -22.19 -34.17
C GLY A 442 16.09 -23.34 -33.14
N LYS A 443 15.85 -23.05 -31.87
CA LYS A 443 15.75 -24.04 -30.81
C LYS A 443 14.29 -24.26 -30.41
N THR A 444 13.98 -25.47 -29.95
CA THR A 444 12.75 -25.72 -29.21
C THR A 444 12.96 -25.38 -27.75
N LEU A 445 12.17 -24.46 -27.24
CA LEU A 445 12.25 -23.98 -25.87
C LEU A 445 11.01 -24.39 -25.08
N THR A 446 11.21 -24.69 -23.81
CA THR A 446 10.12 -24.92 -22.85
C THR A 446 9.98 -23.68 -21.98
N PHE A 447 8.78 -23.12 -21.95
CA PHE A 447 8.37 -22.04 -21.05
C PHE A 447 7.59 -22.65 -19.88
N ALA A 448 8.18 -22.63 -18.70
CA ALA A 448 7.54 -23.04 -17.46
C ALA A 448 7.20 -21.81 -16.62
N VAL A 449 5.93 -21.66 -16.28
CA VAL A 449 5.44 -20.50 -15.52
C VAL A 449 4.83 -20.96 -14.22
N ARG A 450 5.27 -20.39 -13.10
CA ARG A 450 4.70 -20.63 -11.80
C ARG A 450 4.19 -19.35 -11.15
N PRO A 451 3.00 -19.37 -10.52
CA PRO A 451 2.46 -18.24 -9.81
C PRO A 451 3.10 -18.13 -8.43
N LEU A 452 3.20 -16.91 -7.90
CA LEU A 452 3.68 -16.65 -6.55
C LEU A 452 2.86 -15.59 -5.83
N THR A 453 2.80 -15.72 -4.51
CA THR A 453 2.23 -14.69 -3.62
C THR A 453 3.27 -13.62 -3.30
N SER A 454 2.82 -12.52 -2.69
CA SER A 454 3.73 -11.47 -2.19
C SER A 454 4.68 -11.95 -1.08
N LEU A 455 4.39 -13.07 -0.43
CA LEU A 455 5.26 -13.71 0.57
C LEU A 455 6.25 -14.71 -0.04
N GLY A 456 6.21 -14.91 -1.37
CA GLY A 456 7.11 -15.81 -2.07
C GLY A 456 6.76 -17.29 -1.96
N THR A 457 5.50 -17.63 -1.67
CA THR A 457 5.02 -19.01 -1.81
C THR A 457 4.68 -19.27 -3.27
N PHE A 458 5.11 -20.42 -3.81
CA PHE A 458 4.96 -20.78 -5.22
C PHE A 458 3.90 -21.83 -5.43
N GLY A 459 3.13 -21.67 -6.51
CA GLY A 459 2.26 -22.72 -7.03
C GLY A 459 2.98 -23.68 -7.98
N LYS A 460 2.25 -24.72 -8.40
CA LYS A 460 2.75 -25.65 -9.42
C LYS A 460 2.88 -24.93 -10.76
N PRO A 461 3.96 -25.16 -11.52
CA PRO A 461 4.12 -24.58 -12.84
C PRO A 461 3.16 -25.21 -13.86
N ILE A 462 2.78 -24.41 -14.85
CA ILE A 462 2.29 -24.91 -16.14
C ILE A 462 3.37 -24.62 -17.19
N ALA A 463 3.44 -25.46 -18.22
CA ALA A 463 4.47 -25.33 -19.25
C ALA A 463 3.91 -25.49 -20.65
N THR A 464 4.62 -24.93 -21.62
CA THR A 464 4.40 -25.10 -23.06
C THR A 464 5.74 -25.08 -23.79
N THR A 465 5.79 -25.71 -24.96
CA THR A 465 6.96 -25.68 -25.84
C THR A 465 6.74 -24.70 -27.00
N PHE A 466 7.81 -24.12 -27.46
CA PHE A 466 7.81 -23.16 -28.54
C PHE A 466 9.12 -23.28 -29.33
N LYS A 467 9.07 -23.15 -30.68
CA LYS A 467 10.25 -23.16 -31.53
C LYS A 467 10.58 -21.72 -31.96
N THR A 468 11.79 -21.25 -31.64
CA THR A 468 12.29 -19.90 -31.94
C THR A 468 12.71 -19.73 -33.39
#